data_c0fd382cc2f627dd5c8bf86ee9d8674a
#
_entry.id   c0fd382cc2f627dd5c8bf86ee9d8674a
#
_cell.length_a   1.000
_cell.length_b   1.000
_cell.length_c   1.000
_cell.angle_alpha   90.00
_cell.angle_beta   90.00
_cell.angle_gamma   90.00
#
_symmetry.space_group_name_H-M   'P 1'
#
loop_
_entity.id
_entity.type
_entity.pdbx_description
1 polymer ?
#
loop_
_entity_poly.entity_id
_entity_poly.type
_entity_poly.pdbx_seq_one_letter_code
_entity_poly.pdbx_strand_id
1 'polypeptide(L)'
;MKIYDLSQPLNEQVSFWPYYPPFEVKYIKRKAEHGVNAQYIQTSNHMGTHLDAPRHFVTNGMTIDEIPVEWLCGPGVLVNLSDEMDELGIYTPKMIEDRVEVKNGDLLFLHTGWHKHGQFGSEPDEEKYIHRHPGAHPDMVPWLLEKNIHIWGVDCVSTDHPMNLPIGRFLGKGMFGHCDRVRKQAEEKFGGPEAVAKLFPDSAYQLTHNALFPHNCMHIENLGGDIDAPELQNKRLVLGCFPWMHLPHLEDDSLMPDASK
;
A
#
# COMPACT_ATOMS: atom_id res chain seq x y z
N MET A 1 -5.90 24.37 -13.96
CA MET A 1 -5.27 23.14 -13.44
C MET A 1 -6.38 22.10 -13.28
N LYS A 2 -6.21 20.88 -13.79
CA LYS A 2 -7.13 19.75 -13.56
C LYS A 2 -6.58 18.95 -12.38
N ILE A 3 -7.42 18.57 -11.44
CA ILE A 3 -7.06 17.76 -10.26
C ILE A 3 -7.75 16.40 -10.40
N TYR A 4 -7.03 15.36 -10.02
CA TYR A 4 -7.51 13.99 -10.02
C TYR A 4 -7.40 13.43 -8.61
N ASP A 5 -8.41 12.68 -8.20
CA ASP A 5 -8.39 11.97 -6.91
C ASP A 5 -7.97 10.52 -7.13
N LEU A 6 -6.86 10.15 -6.54
CA LEU A 6 -6.30 8.80 -6.62
C LEU A 6 -6.67 7.94 -5.41
N SER A 7 -7.67 8.35 -4.64
CA SER A 7 -8.15 7.61 -3.47
C SER A 7 -9.27 6.65 -3.84
N GLN A 8 -9.28 5.47 -3.23
CA GLN A 8 -10.45 4.59 -3.29
C GLN A 8 -11.58 5.15 -2.43
N PRO A 9 -12.86 4.97 -2.83
CA PRO A 9 -13.99 5.28 -1.96
C PRO A 9 -13.90 4.51 -0.63
N LEU A 10 -14.24 5.19 0.48
CA LEU A 10 -14.17 4.61 1.81
C LEU A 10 -15.57 4.40 2.40
N ASN A 11 -15.95 3.15 2.61
CA ASN A 11 -17.16 2.74 3.34
C ASN A 11 -16.98 1.30 3.89
N GLU A 12 -18.04 0.71 4.44
CA GLU A 12 -18.02 -0.62 5.05
C GLU A 12 -17.67 -1.78 4.09
N GLN A 13 -17.61 -1.51 2.79
CA GLN A 13 -17.31 -2.53 1.77
C GLN A 13 -15.90 -2.40 1.20
N VAL A 14 -15.11 -1.41 1.65
CA VAL A 14 -13.76 -1.22 1.14
C VAL A 14 -12.90 -2.45 1.38
N SER A 15 -12.14 -2.87 0.36
CA SER A 15 -11.15 -3.92 0.53
C SER A 15 -10.03 -3.45 1.46
N PHE A 16 -9.67 -4.26 2.43
CA PHE A 16 -8.67 -3.91 3.44
C PHE A 16 -7.77 -5.11 3.78
N TRP A 17 -6.68 -4.81 4.47
CA TRP A 17 -5.77 -5.85 4.93
C TRP A 17 -6.48 -6.84 5.86
N PRO A 18 -6.37 -8.16 5.61
CA PRO A 18 -6.97 -9.18 6.48
C PRO A 18 -6.51 -9.00 7.94
N TYR A 19 -7.41 -9.32 8.89
CA TYR A 19 -7.18 -9.28 10.34
C TYR A 19 -7.30 -7.91 11.01
N TYR A 20 -7.43 -6.82 10.26
CA TYR A 20 -7.82 -5.54 10.84
C TYR A 20 -9.33 -5.48 11.09
N PRO A 21 -9.78 -4.70 12.07
CA PRO A 21 -11.21 -4.45 12.25
C PRO A 21 -11.80 -3.80 10.99
N PRO A 22 -13.02 -4.17 10.60
CA PRO A 22 -13.66 -3.55 9.44
C PRO A 22 -13.96 -2.07 9.69
N PHE A 23 -14.12 -1.33 8.61
CA PHE A 23 -14.63 0.04 8.66
C PHE A 23 -16.09 0.04 9.12
N GLU A 24 -16.42 0.85 10.12
CA GLU A 24 -17.78 1.02 10.61
C GLU A 24 -18.21 2.48 10.51
N VAL A 25 -19.43 2.72 10.01
CA VAL A 25 -20.05 4.03 9.99
C VAL A 25 -21.47 3.98 10.55
N LYS A 26 -21.82 4.93 11.41
CA LYS A 26 -23.15 5.07 12.02
C LYS A 26 -23.61 6.50 11.95
N TYR A 27 -24.85 6.72 11.50
CA TYR A 27 -25.48 8.02 11.66
C TYR A 27 -25.82 8.28 13.12
N ILE A 28 -25.21 9.29 13.71
CA ILE A 28 -25.50 9.76 15.08
C ILE A 28 -26.47 10.95 15.08
N LYS A 29 -26.61 11.64 13.94
CA LYS A 29 -27.64 12.65 13.70
C LYS A 29 -28.21 12.50 12.29
N ARG A 30 -29.50 12.75 12.15
CA ARG A 30 -30.21 12.74 10.87
C ARG A 30 -30.94 14.06 10.69
N LYS A 31 -30.89 14.63 9.50
CA LYS A 31 -31.48 15.95 9.21
C LYS A 31 -32.97 16.03 9.58
N ALA A 32 -33.74 14.99 9.31
CA ALA A 32 -35.15 14.92 9.61
C ALA A 32 -35.49 15.06 11.11
N GLU A 33 -34.60 14.59 11.99
CA GLU A 33 -34.80 14.56 13.45
C GLU A 33 -34.01 15.67 14.16
N HIS A 34 -32.84 16.01 13.64
CA HIS A 34 -31.88 16.87 14.35
C HIS A 34 -31.47 18.11 13.56
N GLY A 35 -32.04 18.33 12.37
CA GLY A 35 -31.71 19.47 11.49
C GLY A 35 -30.36 19.36 10.77
N VAL A 36 -29.52 18.38 11.11
CA VAL A 36 -28.18 18.11 10.53
C VAL A 36 -27.95 16.62 10.38
N ASN A 37 -27.02 16.27 9.49
CA ASN A 37 -26.47 14.90 9.40
C ASN A 37 -25.09 14.87 10.05
N ALA A 38 -24.83 13.85 10.86
CA ALA A 38 -23.50 13.55 11.40
C ALA A 38 -23.31 12.05 11.51
N GLN A 39 -22.08 11.61 11.29
CA GLN A 39 -21.69 10.21 11.36
C GLN A 39 -20.62 10.01 12.43
N TYR A 40 -20.64 8.86 13.05
CA TYR A 40 -19.52 8.30 13.82
C TYR A 40 -18.82 7.31 12.93
N ILE A 41 -17.51 7.39 12.85
CA ILE A 41 -16.65 6.51 12.04
C ILE A 41 -15.69 5.83 12.99
N GLN A 42 -15.59 4.50 12.86
CA GLN A 42 -14.57 3.69 13.51
C GLN A 42 -13.80 2.95 12.43
N THR A 43 -12.47 3.08 12.44
CA THR A 43 -11.60 2.50 11.41
C THR A 43 -10.22 2.21 11.99
N SER A 44 -9.50 1.26 11.39
CA SER A 44 -8.05 1.21 11.55
C SER A 44 -7.40 2.26 10.65
N ASN A 45 -6.15 2.59 10.91
CA ASN A 45 -5.39 3.51 10.05
C ASN A 45 -4.94 2.88 8.73
N HIS A 46 -4.98 1.54 8.60
CA HIS A 46 -4.68 0.80 7.36
C HIS A 46 -5.97 0.44 6.62
N MET A 47 -6.74 1.45 6.23
CA MET A 47 -8.05 1.26 5.60
C MET A 47 -8.17 2.13 4.34
N GLY A 48 -8.53 1.51 3.21
CA GLY A 48 -8.61 2.20 1.92
C GLY A 48 -7.25 2.75 1.49
N THR A 49 -7.24 3.85 0.75
CA THR A 49 -5.98 4.53 0.38
C THR A 49 -5.40 5.22 1.61
N HIS A 50 -4.22 4.81 2.02
CA HIS A 50 -3.55 5.32 3.21
C HIS A 50 -2.04 5.40 3.04
N LEU A 51 -1.39 6.20 3.88
CA LEU A 51 0.06 6.33 3.99
C LEU A 51 0.54 5.62 5.24
N ASP A 52 1.51 4.74 5.08
CA ASP A 52 2.23 4.11 6.18
C ASP A 52 3.45 4.93 6.57
N ALA A 53 3.47 5.37 7.82
CA ALA A 53 4.63 6.04 8.40
C ALA A 53 5.67 5.03 8.93
N PRO A 54 6.94 5.44 9.07
CA PRO A 54 8.00 4.56 9.60
C PRO A 54 7.67 3.91 10.94
N ARG A 55 6.90 4.57 11.80
CA ARG A 55 6.46 4.03 13.10
C ARG A 55 5.70 2.73 12.99
N HIS A 56 5.11 2.44 11.84
CA HIS A 56 4.41 1.18 11.60
C HIS A 56 5.31 -0.05 11.80
N PHE A 57 6.58 0.01 11.41
CA PHE A 57 7.54 -1.11 11.52
C PHE A 57 8.79 -0.79 12.34
N VAL A 58 9.04 0.48 12.62
CA VAL A 58 10.27 0.92 13.29
C VAL A 58 9.93 1.45 14.68
N THR A 59 10.38 0.77 15.74
CA THR A 59 10.28 1.29 17.11
C THR A 59 10.96 2.66 17.16
N ASN A 60 10.27 3.71 17.63
CA ASN A 60 10.72 5.09 17.58
C ASN A 60 10.94 5.67 16.15
N GLY A 61 10.32 5.03 15.13
CA GLY A 61 10.25 5.62 13.79
C GLY A 61 9.36 6.86 13.75
N MET A 62 9.54 7.67 12.70
CA MET A 62 8.76 8.88 12.45
C MET A 62 7.26 8.58 12.40
N THR A 63 6.45 9.39 13.07
CA THR A 63 4.98 9.35 13.03
C THR A 63 4.43 10.27 11.94
N ILE A 64 3.13 10.18 11.64
CA ILE A 64 2.50 10.99 10.57
C ILE A 64 2.65 12.51 10.83
N ASP A 65 2.53 12.94 12.07
CA ASP A 65 2.65 14.34 12.48
C ASP A 65 4.11 14.87 12.46
N GLU A 66 5.08 13.97 12.44
CA GLU A 66 6.51 14.31 12.32
C GLU A 66 7.00 14.40 10.87
N ILE A 67 6.18 13.97 9.89
CA ILE A 67 6.57 14.00 8.47
C ILE A 67 6.69 15.45 8.00
N PRO A 68 7.84 15.86 7.42
CA PRO A 68 7.96 17.18 6.81
C PRO A 68 6.90 17.42 5.76
N VAL A 69 6.14 18.50 5.87
CA VAL A 69 4.99 18.80 4.99
C VAL A 69 5.43 18.91 3.52
N GLU A 70 6.65 19.36 3.28
CA GLU A 70 7.25 19.45 1.95
C GLU A 70 7.46 18.09 1.26
N TRP A 71 7.47 16.98 2.01
CA TRP A 71 7.52 15.64 1.42
C TRP A 71 6.17 15.18 0.91
N LEU A 72 5.09 15.77 1.45
CA LEU A 72 3.72 15.32 1.15
C LEU A 72 3.20 15.82 -0.20
N CYS A 73 3.83 16.80 -0.82
CA CYS A 73 3.39 17.33 -2.11
C CYS A 73 4.56 17.91 -2.90
N GLY A 74 4.69 17.52 -4.16
CA GLY A 74 5.77 17.99 -5.00
C GLY A 74 5.80 17.38 -6.38
N PRO A 75 6.90 17.62 -7.12
CA PRO A 75 7.13 16.94 -8.39
C PRO A 75 7.15 15.42 -8.21
N GLY A 76 6.62 14.69 -9.19
CA GLY A 76 6.62 13.24 -9.15
C GLY A 76 6.19 12.65 -10.48
N VAL A 77 6.05 11.34 -10.50
CA VAL A 77 5.64 10.57 -11.67
C VAL A 77 4.57 9.54 -11.30
N LEU A 78 3.59 9.37 -12.17
CA LEU A 78 2.70 8.22 -12.15
C LEU A 78 3.11 7.31 -13.30
N VAL A 79 3.49 6.08 -12.95
CA VAL A 79 4.03 5.08 -13.89
C VAL A 79 3.00 3.99 -14.11
N ASN A 80 2.61 3.79 -15.35
CA ASN A 80 1.68 2.72 -15.72
C ASN A 80 2.44 1.45 -16.08
N LEU A 81 2.23 0.40 -15.31
CA LEU A 81 2.76 -0.94 -15.50
C LEU A 81 1.65 -1.97 -15.77
N SER A 82 0.39 -1.52 -15.92
CA SER A 82 -0.78 -2.40 -15.97
C SER A 82 -0.79 -3.37 -17.16
N ASP A 83 -0.06 -3.06 -18.22
CA ASP A 83 0.11 -3.92 -19.39
C ASP A 83 1.14 -5.04 -19.21
N GLU A 84 1.97 -4.96 -18.15
CA GLU A 84 2.98 -5.96 -17.82
C GLU A 84 2.69 -6.72 -16.52
N MET A 85 1.67 -6.27 -15.76
CA MET A 85 1.34 -6.89 -14.47
C MET A 85 0.19 -7.89 -14.59
N ASP A 86 0.40 -9.04 -14.02
CA ASP A 86 -0.59 -10.11 -13.85
C ASP A 86 -0.63 -10.59 -12.39
N GLU A 87 -1.37 -11.65 -12.11
CA GLU A 87 -1.43 -12.26 -10.77
C GLU A 87 -0.03 -12.65 -10.29
N LEU A 88 0.32 -12.23 -9.07
CA LEU A 88 1.65 -12.44 -8.49
C LEU A 88 2.78 -11.85 -9.36
N GLY A 89 2.51 -10.76 -10.08
CA GLY A 89 3.51 -10.05 -10.87
C GLY A 89 4.61 -9.43 -10.00
N ILE A 90 5.76 -9.17 -10.60
CA ILE A 90 6.89 -8.53 -9.90
C ILE A 90 7.30 -7.31 -10.70
N TYR A 91 7.18 -6.13 -10.10
CA TYR A 91 7.66 -4.90 -10.74
C TYR A 91 9.07 -4.55 -10.30
N THR A 92 9.84 -4.00 -11.24
CA THR A 92 11.28 -3.71 -11.10
C THR A 92 11.59 -2.25 -11.40
N PRO A 93 12.73 -1.71 -10.93
CA PRO A 93 13.21 -0.39 -11.32
C PRO A 93 13.31 -0.21 -12.83
N LYS A 94 13.79 -1.24 -13.55
CA LYS A 94 13.91 -1.18 -14.99
C LYS A 94 12.58 -0.96 -15.70
N MET A 95 11.52 -1.64 -15.29
CA MET A 95 10.19 -1.46 -15.87
C MET A 95 9.69 -0.03 -15.67
N ILE A 96 10.01 0.58 -14.54
CA ILE A 96 9.67 1.98 -14.24
C ILE A 96 10.46 2.93 -15.14
N GLU A 97 11.78 2.77 -15.20
CA GLU A 97 12.68 3.66 -15.95
C GLU A 97 12.48 3.54 -17.46
N ASP A 98 12.05 2.39 -17.97
CA ASP A 98 11.67 2.19 -19.37
C ASP A 98 10.42 3.02 -19.76
N ARG A 99 9.60 3.46 -18.80
CA ARG A 99 8.35 4.22 -19.01
C ARG A 99 8.53 5.74 -18.84
N VAL A 100 9.22 6.15 -17.78
CA VAL A 100 9.42 7.56 -17.46
C VAL A 100 10.65 7.78 -16.58
N GLU A 101 11.35 8.89 -16.80
CA GLU A 101 12.49 9.29 -15.96
C GLU A 101 12.01 9.63 -14.55
N VAL A 102 12.52 8.91 -13.54
CA VAL A 102 12.34 9.22 -12.11
C VAL A 102 13.54 10.02 -11.63
N LYS A 103 13.29 11.23 -11.12
CA LYS A 103 14.33 12.13 -10.61
C LYS A 103 14.51 11.97 -9.10
N ASN A 104 15.65 12.41 -8.63
CA ASN A 104 15.94 12.43 -7.19
C ASN A 104 14.88 13.25 -6.43
N GLY A 105 14.30 12.66 -5.39
CA GLY A 105 13.30 13.29 -4.54
C GLY A 105 11.88 13.40 -5.15
N ASP A 106 11.61 12.74 -6.27
CA ASP A 106 10.24 12.65 -6.81
C ASP A 106 9.30 11.89 -5.87
N LEU A 107 8.00 12.22 -5.91
CA LEU A 107 6.97 11.29 -5.48
C LEU A 107 6.75 10.27 -6.61
N LEU A 108 6.63 8.99 -6.27
CA LEU A 108 6.51 7.90 -7.24
C LEU A 108 5.22 7.12 -7.01
N PHE A 109 4.27 7.16 -7.95
CA PHE A 109 3.06 6.34 -7.89
C PHE A 109 3.06 5.31 -9.03
N LEU A 110 2.75 4.07 -8.68
CA LEU A 110 2.71 2.94 -9.61
C LEU A 110 1.26 2.52 -9.84
N HIS A 111 0.84 2.51 -11.08
CA HIS A 111 -0.41 1.97 -11.55
C HIS A 111 -0.15 0.57 -12.12
N THR A 112 -0.43 -0.46 -11.34
CA THR A 112 -0.30 -1.86 -11.76
C THR A 112 -1.57 -2.40 -12.43
N GLY A 113 -2.65 -1.62 -12.42
CA GLY A 113 -3.98 -2.03 -12.87
C GLY A 113 -4.72 -2.91 -11.87
N TRP A 114 -4.16 -3.06 -10.66
CA TRP A 114 -4.72 -3.96 -9.66
C TRP A 114 -5.94 -3.39 -8.93
N HIS A 115 -6.05 -2.05 -8.81
CA HIS A 115 -7.19 -1.35 -8.23
C HIS A 115 -8.54 -1.80 -8.80
N LYS A 116 -8.57 -2.27 -10.06
CA LYS A 116 -9.78 -2.78 -10.71
C LYS A 116 -10.40 -3.99 -10.01
N HIS A 117 -9.61 -4.74 -9.26
CA HIS A 117 -10.06 -5.91 -8.49
C HIS A 117 -10.48 -5.56 -7.06
N GLY A 118 -10.22 -4.35 -6.59
CA GLY A 118 -10.78 -3.84 -5.34
C GLY A 118 -12.31 -3.73 -5.40
N GLN A 119 -12.97 -3.62 -4.26
CA GLN A 119 -14.43 -3.64 -4.15
C GLN A 119 -15.14 -2.61 -5.05
N PHE A 120 -14.50 -1.45 -5.28
CA PHE A 120 -15.06 -0.38 -6.11
C PHE A 120 -14.48 -0.34 -7.52
N GLY A 121 -13.67 -1.33 -7.89
CA GLY A 121 -13.09 -1.45 -9.21
C GLY A 121 -14.06 -1.97 -10.26
N SER A 122 -13.63 -2.00 -11.51
CA SER A 122 -14.44 -2.48 -12.64
C SER A 122 -14.60 -4.01 -12.68
N GLU A 123 -13.72 -4.75 -11.99
CA GLU A 123 -13.66 -6.22 -11.96
C GLU A 123 -13.49 -6.71 -10.52
N PRO A 124 -14.45 -6.45 -9.60
CA PRO A 124 -14.24 -6.69 -8.18
C PRO A 124 -14.04 -8.19 -7.88
N ASP A 125 -12.94 -8.50 -7.24
CA ASP A 125 -12.56 -9.83 -6.76
C ASP A 125 -11.64 -9.64 -5.53
N GLU A 126 -12.21 -9.61 -4.34
CA GLU A 126 -11.48 -9.32 -3.12
C GLU A 126 -10.40 -10.36 -2.82
N GLU A 127 -10.65 -11.65 -3.10
CA GLU A 127 -9.65 -12.70 -2.92
C GLU A 127 -8.44 -12.45 -3.82
N LYS A 128 -8.68 -12.12 -5.08
CA LYS A 128 -7.64 -11.78 -6.04
C LYS A 128 -6.91 -10.51 -5.61
N TYR A 129 -7.66 -9.48 -5.24
CA TYR A 129 -7.11 -8.18 -4.81
C TYR A 129 -6.12 -8.33 -3.66
N ILE A 130 -6.48 -9.11 -2.64
CA ILE A 130 -5.69 -9.26 -1.41
C ILE A 130 -4.55 -10.27 -1.57
N HIS A 131 -4.82 -11.40 -2.22
CA HIS A 131 -3.90 -12.55 -2.14
C HIS A 131 -3.01 -12.73 -3.37
N ARG A 132 -3.30 -12.05 -4.49
CA ARG A 132 -2.64 -12.31 -5.78
C ARG A 132 -2.09 -11.05 -6.44
N HIS A 133 -2.00 -9.94 -5.69
CA HIS A 133 -1.50 -8.68 -6.24
C HIS A 133 -0.02 -8.75 -6.66
N PRO A 134 0.41 -7.89 -7.59
CA PRO A 134 1.82 -7.68 -7.87
C PRO A 134 2.57 -7.13 -6.66
N GLY A 135 3.89 -7.28 -6.65
CA GLY A 135 4.72 -6.73 -5.59
C GLY A 135 6.13 -6.35 -6.04
N ALA A 136 6.86 -5.69 -5.16
CA ALA A 136 8.18 -5.17 -5.44
C ALA A 136 9.23 -6.28 -5.62
N HIS A 137 10.09 -6.14 -6.67
CA HIS A 137 11.35 -6.85 -6.72
C HIS A 137 12.32 -6.32 -5.64
N PRO A 138 13.23 -7.15 -5.09
CA PRO A 138 14.22 -6.69 -4.10
C PRO A 138 15.04 -5.48 -4.54
N ASP A 139 15.34 -5.34 -5.84
CA ASP A 139 16.08 -4.20 -6.38
C ASP A 139 15.36 -2.85 -6.24
N MET A 140 14.05 -2.87 -5.96
CA MET A 140 13.31 -1.63 -5.67
C MET A 140 13.87 -0.92 -4.43
N VAL A 141 14.32 -1.66 -3.43
CA VAL A 141 14.82 -1.08 -2.17
C VAL A 141 16.04 -0.18 -2.41
N PRO A 142 17.19 -0.69 -2.91
CA PRO A 142 18.35 0.17 -3.14
C PRO A 142 18.07 1.27 -4.15
N TRP A 143 17.25 1.00 -5.17
CA TRP A 143 16.93 2.00 -6.18
C TRP A 143 16.10 3.18 -5.63
N LEU A 144 15.07 2.91 -4.80
CA LEU A 144 14.27 3.95 -4.15
C LEU A 144 15.14 4.82 -3.23
N LEU A 145 16.05 4.20 -2.47
CA LEU A 145 16.97 4.91 -1.59
C LEU A 145 17.99 5.75 -2.37
N GLU A 146 18.55 5.23 -3.46
CA GLU A 146 19.45 5.98 -4.34
C GLU A 146 18.78 7.20 -4.97
N LYS A 147 17.51 7.07 -5.37
CA LYS A 147 16.68 8.16 -5.91
C LYS A 147 16.17 9.12 -4.81
N ASN A 148 16.49 8.86 -3.53
CA ASN A 148 16.02 9.67 -2.40
C ASN A 148 14.50 9.84 -2.40
N ILE A 149 13.76 8.76 -2.68
CA ILE A 149 12.31 8.75 -2.67
C ILE A 149 11.83 8.67 -1.22
N HIS A 150 11.07 9.67 -0.78
CA HIS A 150 10.47 9.67 0.56
C HIS A 150 9.07 9.07 0.56
N ILE A 151 8.32 9.24 -0.54
CA ILE A 151 6.96 8.72 -0.67
C ILE A 151 6.79 8.07 -2.04
N TRP A 152 6.38 6.83 -2.03
CA TRP A 152 5.92 6.11 -3.21
C TRP A 152 4.59 5.42 -2.94
N GLY A 153 3.89 4.94 -3.95
CA GLY A 153 2.59 4.32 -3.74
C GLY A 153 2.23 3.34 -4.83
N VAL A 154 1.32 2.42 -4.50
CA VAL A 154 0.81 1.39 -5.41
C VAL A 154 -0.70 1.26 -5.29
N ASP A 155 -1.33 0.76 -6.34
CA ASP A 155 -2.76 0.46 -6.40
C ASP A 155 -3.10 -0.97 -5.90
N CYS A 156 -2.23 -1.54 -5.08
CA CYS A 156 -2.38 -2.83 -4.43
C CYS A 156 -2.60 -2.65 -2.92
N VAL A 157 -3.07 -3.73 -2.27
CA VAL A 157 -3.26 -3.76 -0.81
C VAL A 157 -1.94 -3.75 -0.04
N SER A 158 -0.83 -4.02 -0.69
CA SER A 158 0.52 -3.86 -0.15
C SER A 158 1.55 -3.60 -1.26
N THR A 159 2.64 -2.93 -0.91
CA THR A 159 3.82 -2.75 -1.75
C THR A 159 4.68 -4.02 -1.83
N ASP A 160 4.65 -4.86 -0.80
CA ASP A 160 5.32 -6.15 -0.80
C ASP A 160 4.58 -7.18 -1.66
N HIS A 161 5.33 -8.09 -2.25
CA HIS A 161 4.74 -9.23 -2.96
C HIS A 161 4.05 -10.18 -1.98
N PRO A 162 2.89 -10.81 -2.31
CA PRO A 162 2.17 -11.73 -1.42
C PRO A 162 3.04 -12.81 -0.80
N MET A 163 4.02 -13.34 -1.55
CA MET A 163 4.99 -14.33 -1.05
C MET A 163 5.99 -13.77 -0.03
N ASN A 164 6.07 -12.46 0.14
CA ASN A 164 6.85 -11.79 1.20
C ASN A 164 6.01 -11.38 2.40
N LEU A 165 4.71 -11.58 2.34
CA LEU A 165 3.74 -11.19 3.36
C LEU A 165 3.28 -12.37 4.22
N PRO A 166 2.70 -12.12 5.41
CA PRO A 166 2.10 -13.19 6.22
C PRO A 166 1.12 -14.06 5.45
N ILE A 167 0.33 -13.47 4.56
CA ILE A 167 -0.66 -14.17 3.72
C ILE A 167 -0.06 -15.24 2.80
N GLY A 168 1.17 -15.09 2.35
CA GLY A 168 1.88 -16.09 1.52
C GLY A 168 2.77 -17.04 2.32
N ARG A 169 3.21 -16.65 3.53
CA ARG A 169 4.20 -17.40 4.30
C ARG A 169 3.64 -18.18 5.48
N PHE A 170 2.77 -17.56 6.28
CA PHE A 170 2.42 -18.11 7.60
C PHE A 170 0.95 -18.43 7.78
N LEU A 171 0.09 -17.77 7.04
CA LEU A 171 -1.34 -17.84 7.24
C LEU A 171 -1.99 -18.95 6.40
N GLY A 172 -1.63 -20.17 6.59
CA GLY A 172 -2.22 -21.26 5.83
C GLY A 172 -2.20 -22.60 6.53
N LYS A 173 -1.38 -22.72 7.54
CA LYS A 173 -1.36 -23.96 8.31
C LYS A 173 -2.49 -23.95 9.34
N GLY A 174 -3.73 -24.08 8.89
CA GLY A 174 -4.84 -24.51 9.72
C GLY A 174 -6.02 -23.56 9.89
N MET A 175 -5.94 -22.26 9.62
CA MET A 175 -7.08 -21.38 9.90
C MET A 175 -7.90 -20.99 8.67
N PHE A 176 -7.31 -20.80 7.47
CA PHE A 176 -8.05 -20.29 6.32
C PHE A 176 -7.73 -20.92 4.95
N GLY A 177 -6.79 -21.83 4.81
CA GLY A 177 -6.48 -22.53 3.53
C GLY A 177 -6.00 -21.66 2.36
N HIS A 178 -5.96 -20.33 2.54
CA HIS A 178 -5.63 -19.39 1.46
C HIS A 178 -4.14 -19.39 1.12
N CYS A 179 -3.26 -19.52 2.09
CA CYS A 179 -1.83 -19.44 1.86
C CYS A 179 -1.29 -20.62 1.08
N ASP A 180 -1.81 -21.82 1.31
CA ASP A 180 -1.42 -22.98 0.52
C ASP A 180 -1.82 -22.78 -0.95
N ARG A 181 -2.95 -22.10 -1.20
CA ARG A 181 -3.42 -21.74 -2.54
C ARG A 181 -2.52 -20.70 -3.20
N VAL A 182 -2.19 -19.61 -2.51
CA VAL A 182 -1.28 -18.56 -3.01
C VAL A 182 0.09 -19.14 -3.30
N ARG A 183 0.64 -19.95 -2.40
CA ARG A 183 1.92 -20.62 -2.59
C ARG A 183 1.91 -21.55 -3.80
N LYS A 184 0.87 -22.37 -3.94
CA LYS A 184 0.72 -23.27 -5.09
C LYS A 184 0.67 -22.50 -6.40
N GLN A 185 -0.07 -21.41 -6.47
CA GLN A 185 -0.12 -20.53 -7.63
C GLN A 185 1.23 -19.88 -7.94
N ALA A 186 1.96 -19.44 -6.90
CA ALA A 186 3.32 -18.93 -7.06
C ALA A 186 4.27 -20.03 -7.59
N GLU A 187 4.19 -21.24 -7.07
CA GLU A 187 4.99 -22.37 -7.55
C GLU A 187 4.69 -22.72 -9.02
N GLU A 188 3.41 -22.70 -9.40
CA GLU A 188 2.98 -22.89 -10.79
C GLU A 188 3.50 -21.78 -11.71
N LYS A 189 3.44 -20.52 -11.25
CA LYS A 189 3.90 -19.36 -12.02
C LYS A 189 5.43 -19.31 -12.17
N PHE A 190 6.17 -19.55 -11.11
CA PHE A 190 7.61 -19.32 -11.06
C PHE A 190 8.46 -20.59 -11.29
N GLY A 191 7.84 -21.74 -11.53
CA GLY A 191 8.57 -22.97 -11.90
C GLY A 191 8.93 -23.89 -10.74
N GLY A 192 8.14 -23.86 -9.67
CA GLY A 192 8.21 -24.81 -8.57
C GLY A 192 8.76 -24.25 -7.25
N PRO A 193 8.75 -25.06 -6.19
CA PRO A 193 9.04 -24.59 -4.83
C PRO A 193 10.47 -24.05 -4.65
N GLU A 194 11.45 -24.60 -5.36
CA GLU A 194 12.85 -24.14 -5.29
C GLU A 194 13.02 -22.75 -5.91
N ALA A 195 12.33 -22.49 -7.03
CA ALA A 195 12.33 -21.18 -7.68
C ALA A 195 11.64 -20.12 -6.81
N VAL A 196 10.51 -20.48 -6.20
CA VAL A 196 9.80 -19.60 -5.24
C VAL A 196 10.68 -19.30 -4.03
N ALA A 197 11.33 -20.30 -3.44
CA ALA A 197 12.22 -20.08 -2.29
C ALA A 197 13.44 -19.20 -2.64
N LYS A 198 13.92 -19.25 -3.88
CA LYS A 198 15.00 -18.38 -4.36
C LYS A 198 14.53 -16.96 -4.60
N LEU A 199 13.35 -16.76 -5.18
CA LEU A 199 12.77 -15.44 -5.46
C LEU A 199 12.29 -14.73 -4.18
N PHE A 200 11.78 -15.48 -3.22
CA PHE A 200 11.21 -14.99 -1.97
C PHE A 200 11.89 -15.63 -0.76
N PRO A 201 13.19 -15.39 -0.54
CA PRO A 201 13.91 -15.94 0.62
C PRO A 201 13.35 -15.38 1.93
N ASP A 202 13.62 -16.05 3.06
CA ASP A 202 13.13 -15.61 4.36
C ASP A 202 13.57 -14.18 4.73
N SER A 203 14.75 -13.77 4.25
CA SER A 203 15.26 -12.41 4.40
C SER A 203 14.43 -11.34 3.67
N ALA A 204 13.58 -11.74 2.72
CA ALA A 204 12.68 -10.83 2.01
C ALA A 204 11.28 -10.71 2.67
N TYR A 205 11.11 -11.22 3.88
CA TYR A 205 9.85 -11.07 4.62
C TYR A 205 9.53 -9.61 4.90
N GLN A 206 8.37 -9.14 4.42
CA GLN A 206 7.93 -7.74 4.49
C GLN A 206 9.06 -6.78 4.07
N LEU A 207 9.65 -7.08 2.91
CA LEU A 207 10.90 -6.47 2.43
C LEU A 207 10.83 -4.96 2.36
N THR A 208 9.78 -4.41 1.73
CA THR A 208 9.64 -2.97 1.53
C THR A 208 9.42 -2.26 2.85
N HIS A 209 8.63 -2.84 3.76
CA HIS A 209 8.41 -2.29 5.10
C HIS A 209 9.70 -2.31 5.93
N ASN A 210 10.33 -3.48 6.04
CA ASN A 210 11.50 -3.64 6.90
C ASN A 210 12.75 -2.89 6.39
N ALA A 211 12.90 -2.77 5.07
CA ALA A 211 14.09 -2.17 4.49
C ALA A 211 13.95 -0.66 4.19
N LEU A 212 12.75 -0.16 3.96
CA LEU A 212 12.55 1.24 3.56
C LEU A 212 12.19 2.18 4.73
N PHE A 213 11.36 1.73 5.65
CA PHE A 213 10.93 2.57 6.78
C PHE A 213 12.06 3.05 7.68
N PRO A 214 13.13 2.27 7.97
CA PRO A 214 14.29 2.79 8.71
C PRO A 214 14.99 3.97 8.04
N HIS A 215 14.75 4.17 6.73
CA HIS A 215 15.30 5.27 5.93
C HIS A 215 14.27 6.36 5.61
N ASN A 216 13.11 6.35 6.26
CA ASN A 216 12.01 7.28 6.03
C ASN A 216 11.52 7.30 4.57
N CYS A 217 11.62 6.18 3.88
CA CYS A 217 10.99 5.94 2.59
C CYS A 217 9.65 5.26 2.84
N MET A 218 8.60 6.04 2.80
CA MET A 218 7.23 5.66 3.15
C MET A 218 6.46 5.23 1.92
N HIS A 219 5.34 4.50 2.13
CA HIS A 219 4.52 4.13 1.00
C HIS A 219 3.03 4.35 1.22
N ILE A 220 2.33 4.55 0.10
CA ILE A 220 0.88 4.61 0.03
C ILE A 220 0.39 3.28 -0.53
N GLU A 221 -0.57 2.68 0.14
CA GLU A 221 -1.26 1.49 -0.31
C GLU A 221 -2.67 1.81 -0.79
N ASN A 222 -3.22 0.95 -1.65
CA ASN A 222 -4.57 1.05 -2.16
C ASN A 222 -4.86 2.34 -2.95
N LEU A 223 -3.94 2.82 -3.78
CA LEU A 223 -4.26 3.86 -4.76
C LEU A 223 -5.43 3.40 -5.66
N GLY A 224 -6.22 4.34 -6.16
CA GLY A 224 -7.39 4.05 -7.00
C GLY A 224 -7.98 5.32 -7.59
N GLY A 225 -9.30 5.49 -7.50
CA GLY A 225 -9.98 6.66 -8.06
C GLY A 225 -9.69 6.85 -9.55
N ASP A 226 -9.17 8.01 -9.89
CA ASP A 226 -8.81 8.38 -11.28
C ASP A 226 -7.45 7.83 -11.75
N ILE A 227 -6.85 6.84 -11.07
CA ILE A 227 -5.47 6.39 -11.33
C ILE A 227 -5.26 5.90 -12.77
N ASP A 228 -6.28 5.39 -13.42
CA ASP A 228 -6.26 4.90 -14.80
C ASP A 228 -6.55 5.98 -15.87
N ALA A 229 -6.76 7.25 -15.45
CA ALA A 229 -7.01 8.34 -16.39
C ALA A 229 -5.86 8.47 -17.42
N PRO A 230 -6.14 8.43 -18.73
CA PRO A 230 -5.08 8.38 -19.76
C PRO A 230 -4.12 9.56 -19.71
N GLU A 231 -4.59 10.71 -19.28
CA GLU A 231 -3.77 11.91 -19.18
C GLU A 231 -2.75 11.89 -18.04
N LEU A 232 -2.83 10.94 -17.10
CA LEU A 232 -1.89 10.79 -15.98
C LEU A 232 -0.73 9.85 -16.33
N GLN A 233 -0.93 8.92 -17.27
CA GLN A 233 -0.06 7.77 -17.46
C GLN A 233 1.34 8.15 -17.99
N ASN A 234 2.38 7.62 -17.33
CA ASN A 234 3.79 7.77 -17.69
C ASN A 234 4.21 9.24 -17.86
N LYS A 235 3.80 10.09 -16.93
CA LYS A 235 4.05 11.54 -16.97
C LYS A 235 4.58 12.08 -15.65
N ARG A 236 5.33 13.14 -15.80
CA ARG A 236 5.67 14.00 -14.67
C ARG A 236 4.48 14.88 -14.31
N LEU A 237 4.17 14.89 -13.04
CA LEU A 237 2.98 15.55 -12.46
C LEU A 237 3.40 16.31 -11.19
N VAL A 238 2.48 17.05 -10.61
CA VAL A 238 2.53 17.40 -9.20
C VAL A 238 1.65 16.38 -8.48
N LEU A 239 2.26 15.63 -7.59
CA LEU A 239 1.59 14.62 -6.77
C LEU A 239 1.47 15.10 -5.33
N GLY A 240 0.49 14.59 -4.61
CA GLY A 240 0.30 14.93 -3.22
C GLY A 240 -0.37 13.80 -2.44
N CYS A 241 -0.01 13.70 -1.16
CA CYS A 241 -0.58 12.79 -0.20
C CYS A 241 -0.92 13.60 1.05
N PHE A 242 -2.18 13.58 1.48
CA PHE A 242 -2.67 14.39 2.60
C PHE A 242 -3.29 13.49 3.67
N PRO A 243 -2.45 12.78 4.47
CA PRO A 243 -2.94 11.89 5.51
C PRO A 243 -3.64 12.68 6.62
N TRP A 244 -4.47 12.01 7.39
CA TRP A 244 -5.00 12.60 8.62
C TRP A 244 -3.87 12.83 9.61
N MET A 245 -3.66 14.10 9.94
CA MET A 245 -2.72 14.53 10.98
C MET A 245 -3.43 14.32 12.33
N HIS A 246 -3.45 13.10 12.83
CA HIS A 246 -4.06 12.80 14.12
C HIS A 246 -3.02 12.30 15.11
N LEU A 247 -3.12 12.82 16.29
CA LEU A 247 -2.40 12.61 17.53
C LEU A 247 -1.08 13.36 17.65
N PRO A 248 -1.05 14.29 18.60
CA PRO A 248 0.21 14.66 19.18
C PRO A 248 0.84 13.41 19.82
N HIS A 249 2.12 13.29 19.69
CA HIS A 249 2.96 12.34 20.41
C HIS A 249 2.51 12.27 21.87
N LEU A 250 2.00 11.13 22.32
CA LEU A 250 1.88 10.92 23.75
C LEU A 250 3.30 10.71 24.26
N GLU A 251 3.86 11.71 24.92
CA GLU A 251 5.19 11.67 25.53
C GLU A 251 5.34 10.61 26.64
N ASP A 252 4.27 9.89 26.93
CA ASP A 252 4.22 8.92 28.03
C ASP A 252 4.31 7.48 27.51
N ASP A 253 5.56 7.04 27.28
CA ASP A 253 5.87 5.63 27.02
C ASP A 253 5.43 4.69 28.20
N SER A 254 4.99 5.23 29.35
CA SER A 254 4.54 4.44 30.50
C SER A 254 3.20 3.74 30.27
N LEU A 255 2.45 4.12 29.22
CA LEU A 255 1.16 3.51 28.88
C LEU A 255 1.27 2.37 27.85
N MET A 256 2.46 2.14 27.29
CA MET A 256 2.66 1.00 26.39
C MET A 256 2.98 -0.24 27.22
N PRO A 257 2.26 -1.37 27.04
CA PRO A 257 2.62 -2.60 27.69
C PRO A 257 4.04 -3.00 27.28
N ASP A 258 4.88 -3.23 28.27
CA ASP A 258 6.24 -3.72 28.09
C ASP A 258 6.21 -5.04 27.31
N ALA A 259 6.59 -5.00 26.04
CA ALA A 259 6.63 -6.15 25.13
C ALA A 259 7.72 -7.17 25.51
N SER A 260 8.41 -6.97 26.63
CA SER A 260 9.48 -7.85 27.15
C SER A 260 9.01 -8.80 28.24
N LYS A 261 7.68 -8.87 28.55
CA LYS A 261 7.13 -9.81 29.54
C LYS A 261 6.25 -10.86 28.90
#